data_60502405b8b203c6af312ed1a85c3a30
#
_entry.id   60502405b8b203c6af312ed1a85c3a30
#
_cell.length_a   1.000
_cell.length_b   1.000
_cell.length_c   1.000
_cell.angle_alpha   90.00
_cell.angle_beta   90.00
_cell.angle_gamma   90.00
#
_symmetry.space_group_name_H-M   'P 1'
#
loop_
_entity.id
_entity.type
_entity.pdbx_description
1 polymer ?
#
loop_
_entity_poly.entity_id
_entity_poly.type
_entity_poly.pdbx_seq_one_letter_code
_entity_poly.pdbx_strand_id
1 'polypeptide(L)'
;DTQGVLIIQNDSIIYEKYWGDISADRMATVFSVSKSITSLLCGIAVDEGCIKNVDDAVTDYLPELKKRDPMWQRLTIRHLLDMQSGLDFDDTYSLRLKHFKRLNAMAKLNYGHNLMRQIRGLKFRCEPGKEYRYESMTSEILGVIIERATGRRYADYLSEKVWKPLQMESPAIINIDSRKHDVAHAFGGISCTMLDLAKIGRLYL
;
A
#
# COMPACT_ATOMS: atom_id res chain seq x y z
N ASP A 1 19.39 5.08 11.20
CA ASP A 1 19.64 6.39 11.81
C ASP A 1 18.47 7.34 11.50
N THR A 2 18.15 8.25 12.45
CA THR A 2 17.09 9.24 12.26
C THR A 2 17.51 10.25 11.20
N GLN A 3 16.65 10.45 10.19
CA GLN A 3 16.92 11.38 9.10
C GLN A 3 16.31 12.77 9.35
N GLY A 4 15.17 12.84 10.02
CA GLY A 4 14.52 14.08 10.37
C GLY A 4 13.46 13.90 11.45
N VAL A 5 13.13 14.98 12.15
CA VAL A 5 12.06 15.05 13.15
C VAL A 5 11.28 16.34 12.93
N LEU A 6 9.96 16.21 12.84
CA LEU A 6 9.01 17.31 12.77
C LEU A 6 7.98 17.13 13.86
N ILE A 7 7.79 18.14 14.70
CA ILE A 7 6.75 18.16 15.74
C ILE A 7 5.79 19.30 15.45
N ILE A 8 4.51 18.96 15.36
CA ILE A 8 3.43 19.91 15.10
C ILE A 8 2.48 19.89 16.29
N GLN A 9 2.15 21.04 16.80
CA GLN A 9 1.18 21.23 17.87
C GLN A 9 0.23 22.37 17.49
N ASN A 10 -1.09 22.13 17.56
CA ASN A 10 -2.10 23.12 17.20
C ASN A 10 -1.85 23.77 15.83
N ASP A 11 -1.56 22.94 14.82
CA ASP A 11 -1.22 23.33 13.45
C ASP A 11 0.03 24.20 13.28
N SER A 12 0.85 24.33 14.31
CA SER A 12 2.12 25.06 14.28
C SER A 12 3.29 24.12 14.40
N ILE A 13 4.30 24.30 13.56
CA ILE A 13 5.57 23.58 13.67
C ILE A 13 6.31 24.14 14.88
N ILE A 14 6.49 23.32 15.93
CA ILE A 14 7.20 23.73 17.14
C ILE A 14 8.64 23.19 17.18
N TYR A 15 8.94 22.20 16.35
CA TYR A 15 10.29 21.65 16.18
C TYR A 15 10.47 21.05 14.82
N GLU A 16 11.60 21.35 14.17
CA GLU A 16 11.98 20.80 12.89
C GLU A 16 13.51 20.62 12.87
N LYS A 17 13.98 19.42 12.54
CA LYS A 17 15.41 19.13 12.45
C LYS A 17 15.68 17.98 11.49
N TYR A 18 16.76 18.13 10.73
CA TYR A 18 17.27 17.14 9.78
C TYR A 18 18.72 16.79 10.10
N TRP A 19 19.16 15.60 9.70
CA TRP A 19 20.52 15.10 9.93
C TRP A 19 21.11 14.52 8.65
N GLY A 20 22.44 14.54 8.57
CA GLY A 20 23.19 14.09 7.40
C GLY A 20 22.91 14.99 6.19
N ASP A 21 22.72 14.37 5.03
CA ASP A 21 22.43 15.06 3.76
C ASP A 21 20.94 15.27 3.52
N ILE A 22 20.11 15.16 4.55
CA ILE A 22 18.66 15.34 4.45
C ILE A 22 18.29 16.79 4.75
N SER A 23 17.41 17.35 3.94
CA SER A 23 16.85 18.70 4.04
C SER A 23 15.32 18.65 3.96
N ALA A 24 14.67 19.76 4.27
CA ALA A 24 13.20 19.88 4.27
C ALA A 24 12.55 19.52 2.93
N ASP A 25 13.21 19.86 1.83
CA ASP A 25 12.78 19.66 0.45
C ASP A 25 13.12 18.26 -0.11
N ARG A 26 13.90 17.48 0.65
CA ARG A 26 14.30 16.14 0.19
C ARG A 26 13.19 15.13 0.41
N MET A 27 12.81 14.45 -0.67
CA MET A 27 11.91 13.31 -0.60
C MET A 27 12.61 12.09 0.03
N ALA A 28 11.92 11.42 0.94
CA ALA A 28 12.33 10.14 1.51
C ALA A 28 11.24 9.10 1.29
N THR A 29 11.64 7.85 1.11
CA THR A 29 10.69 6.74 1.01
C THR A 29 10.02 6.53 2.36
N VAL A 30 8.68 6.56 2.38
CA VAL A 30 7.90 6.41 3.60
C VAL A 30 7.62 4.96 3.96
N PHE A 31 8.12 4.02 3.13
CA PHE A 31 7.95 2.59 3.34
C PHE A 31 6.51 2.22 3.70
N SER A 32 6.32 1.45 4.77
CA SER A 32 5.01 0.91 5.16
C SER A 32 3.99 1.95 5.60
N VAL A 33 4.35 3.22 5.78
CA VAL A 33 3.36 4.30 5.93
C VAL A 33 2.50 4.43 4.66
N SER A 34 3.02 4.03 3.50
CA SER A 34 2.23 3.91 2.25
C SER A 34 0.95 3.08 2.43
N LYS A 35 0.94 2.09 3.32
CA LYS A 35 -0.25 1.25 3.60
C LYS A 35 -1.39 2.08 4.20
N SER A 36 -1.07 3.03 5.08
CA SER A 36 -2.07 3.95 5.63
C SER A 36 -2.65 4.87 4.55
N ILE A 37 -1.81 5.32 3.61
CA ILE A 37 -2.25 6.11 2.45
C ILE A 37 -3.14 5.26 1.53
N THR A 38 -2.79 3.99 1.31
CA THR A 38 -3.61 3.05 0.52
C THR A 38 -4.95 2.79 1.20
N SER A 39 -4.97 2.63 2.53
CA SER A 39 -6.21 2.50 3.30
C SER A 39 -7.08 3.74 3.19
N LEU A 40 -6.51 4.95 3.27
CA LEU A 40 -7.22 6.22 3.06
C LEU A 40 -7.84 6.26 1.66
N LEU A 41 -7.09 5.93 0.61
CA LEU A 41 -7.63 5.89 -0.76
C LEU A 41 -8.74 4.86 -0.94
N CYS A 42 -8.64 3.72 -0.26
CA CYS A 42 -9.70 2.71 -0.24
C CYS A 42 -10.98 3.28 0.39
N GLY A 43 -10.88 3.99 1.53
CA GLY A 43 -12.00 4.68 2.17
C GLY A 43 -12.63 5.71 1.25
N ILE A 44 -11.84 6.54 0.57
CA ILE A 44 -12.34 7.53 -0.40
C ILE A 44 -13.07 6.82 -1.57
N ALA A 45 -12.53 5.70 -2.07
CA ALA A 45 -13.18 4.94 -3.14
C ALA A 45 -14.52 4.32 -2.70
N VAL A 46 -14.67 3.99 -1.42
CA VAL A 46 -15.96 3.57 -0.81
C VAL A 46 -16.93 4.75 -0.75
N ASP A 47 -16.49 5.89 -0.25
CA ASP A 47 -17.33 7.10 -0.14
C ASP A 47 -17.81 7.60 -1.51
N GLU A 48 -17.01 7.42 -2.55
CA GLU A 48 -17.37 7.74 -3.94
C GLU A 48 -18.24 6.65 -4.62
N GLY A 49 -18.49 5.52 -3.94
CA GLY A 49 -19.25 4.40 -4.48
C GLY A 49 -18.52 3.61 -5.56
N CYS A 50 -17.23 3.85 -5.79
CA CYS A 50 -16.38 3.06 -6.69
C CYS A 50 -16.16 1.65 -6.13
N ILE A 51 -15.95 1.55 -4.83
CA ILE A 51 -16.03 0.33 -4.04
C ILE A 51 -17.36 0.36 -3.30
N LYS A 52 -18.21 -0.64 -3.51
CA LYS A 52 -19.56 -0.62 -2.95
C LYS A 52 -19.58 -0.86 -1.45
N ASN A 53 -18.77 -1.81 -0.99
CA ASN A 53 -18.66 -2.18 0.41
C ASN A 53 -17.29 -2.80 0.69
N VAL A 54 -16.75 -2.57 1.88
CA VAL A 54 -15.52 -3.25 2.33
C VAL A 54 -15.71 -4.75 2.53
N ASP A 55 -16.94 -5.23 2.64
CA ASP A 55 -17.29 -6.64 2.73
C ASP A 55 -17.46 -7.31 1.37
N ASP A 56 -17.31 -6.56 0.26
CA ASP A 56 -17.30 -7.14 -1.09
C ASP A 56 -16.14 -8.11 -1.25
N ALA A 57 -16.37 -9.17 -2.01
CA ALA A 57 -15.32 -10.12 -2.34
C ALA A 57 -14.26 -9.46 -3.24
N VAL A 58 -13.00 -9.75 -2.97
CA VAL A 58 -11.87 -9.31 -3.82
C VAL A 58 -12.10 -9.66 -5.29
N THR A 59 -12.77 -10.79 -5.53
CA THR A 59 -13.08 -11.26 -6.89
C THR A 59 -14.14 -10.45 -7.63
N ASP A 60 -14.83 -9.53 -6.98
CA ASP A 60 -15.75 -8.62 -7.66
C ASP A 60 -14.99 -7.55 -8.45
N TYR A 61 -13.80 -7.22 -7.99
CA TYR A 61 -12.86 -6.28 -8.63
C TYR A 61 -11.75 -7.00 -9.42
N LEU A 62 -11.38 -8.23 -9.01
CA LEU A 62 -10.36 -9.07 -9.64
C LEU A 62 -10.95 -10.41 -10.09
N PRO A 63 -11.88 -10.42 -11.08
CA PRO A 63 -12.63 -11.61 -11.47
C PRO A 63 -11.75 -12.76 -12.00
N GLU A 64 -10.54 -12.45 -12.48
CA GLU A 64 -9.55 -13.43 -12.91
C GLU A 64 -9.07 -14.38 -11.81
N LEU A 65 -9.30 -14.01 -10.54
CA LEU A 65 -8.93 -14.84 -9.38
C LEU A 65 -10.00 -15.90 -9.04
N LYS A 66 -11.24 -15.74 -9.51
CA LYS A 66 -12.38 -16.67 -9.22
C LYS A 66 -12.04 -18.14 -9.51
N LYS A 67 -11.29 -18.37 -10.59
CA LYS A 67 -10.96 -19.73 -11.07
C LYS A 67 -9.67 -20.30 -10.48
N ARG A 68 -9.00 -19.57 -9.57
CA ARG A 68 -7.71 -19.99 -9.02
C ARG A 68 -7.86 -20.87 -7.79
N ASP A 69 -8.54 -20.34 -6.78
CA ASP A 69 -8.82 -21.02 -5.51
C ASP A 69 -10.17 -20.50 -5.01
N PRO A 70 -11.07 -21.36 -4.52
CA PRO A 70 -12.36 -20.92 -3.97
C PRO A 70 -12.26 -19.91 -2.84
N MET A 71 -11.15 -19.89 -2.08
CA MET A 71 -10.93 -18.94 -1.00
C MET A 71 -10.83 -17.50 -1.48
N TRP A 72 -10.46 -17.24 -2.75
CA TRP A 72 -10.49 -15.90 -3.31
C TRP A 72 -11.89 -15.27 -3.29
N GLN A 73 -12.95 -16.08 -3.43
CA GLN A 73 -14.32 -15.61 -3.38
C GLN A 73 -14.82 -15.32 -1.95
N ARG A 74 -14.05 -15.78 -0.95
CA ARG A 74 -14.33 -15.55 0.48
C ARG A 74 -13.44 -14.45 1.06
N LEU A 75 -12.37 -14.07 0.37
CA LEU A 75 -11.51 -12.96 0.74
C LEU A 75 -12.21 -11.65 0.41
N THR A 76 -12.44 -10.81 1.42
CA THR A 76 -13.06 -9.50 1.29
C THR A 76 -12.02 -8.38 1.36
N ILE A 77 -12.41 -7.16 0.95
CA ILE A 77 -11.59 -5.96 1.11
C ILE A 77 -11.31 -5.71 2.60
N ARG A 78 -12.29 -5.96 3.49
CA ARG A 78 -12.09 -5.87 4.95
C ARG A 78 -10.96 -6.79 5.43
N HIS A 79 -10.92 -8.03 5.00
CA HIS A 79 -9.84 -8.95 5.37
C HIS A 79 -8.46 -8.46 4.94
N LEU A 80 -8.38 -7.74 3.79
CA LEU A 80 -7.12 -7.12 3.35
C LEU A 80 -6.75 -5.92 4.23
N LEU A 81 -7.71 -5.05 4.56
CA LEU A 81 -7.51 -3.89 5.44
C LEU A 81 -7.08 -4.32 6.86
N ASP A 82 -7.70 -5.36 7.39
CA ASP A 82 -7.44 -5.90 8.73
C ASP A 82 -6.22 -6.83 8.78
N MET A 83 -5.54 -7.05 7.65
CA MET A 83 -4.42 -8.00 7.52
C MET A 83 -4.78 -9.41 7.98
N GLN A 84 -5.98 -9.86 7.63
CA GLN A 84 -6.53 -11.19 7.93
C GLN A 84 -6.80 -11.98 6.65
N SER A 85 -5.93 -11.85 5.65
CA SER A 85 -6.13 -12.41 4.32
C SER A 85 -6.12 -13.94 4.28
N GLY A 86 -5.38 -14.58 5.19
CA GLY A 86 -5.10 -16.02 5.15
C GLY A 86 -4.15 -16.44 4.02
N LEU A 87 -3.56 -15.51 3.29
CA LEU A 87 -2.59 -15.79 2.21
C LEU A 87 -1.30 -16.39 2.76
N ASP A 88 -0.65 -17.23 1.97
CA ASP A 88 0.69 -17.76 2.28
C ASP A 88 1.77 -16.85 1.66
N PHE A 89 1.90 -15.66 2.24
CA PHE A 89 2.93 -14.71 1.85
C PHE A 89 3.87 -14.47 3.04
N ASP A 90 5.19 -14.55 2.80
CA ASP A 90 6.19 -14.35 3.84
C ASP A 90 6.83 -12.96 3.69
N ASP A 91 6.50 -12.07 4.61
CA ASP A 91 6.99 -10.69 4.69
C ASP A 91 8.37 -10.56 5.39
N THR A 92 8.99 -11.69 5.75
CA THR A 92 10.26 -11.65 6.47
C THR A 92 11.44 -11.33 5.55
N TYR A 93 12.30 -10.43 6.00
CA TYR A 93 13.61 -10.10 5.37
C TYR A 93 14.75 -10.98 5.91
N SER A 94 14.46 -12.16 6.45
CA SER A 94 15.47 -13.01 7.10
C SER A 94 16.43 -13.62 6.08
N LEU A 95 17.73 -13.33 6.22
CA LEU A 95 18.83 -13.94 5.46
C LEU A 95 19.17 -15.36 5.93
N ARG A 96 18.40 -15.97 6.84
CA ARG A 96 18.67 -17.35 7.30
C ARG A 96 18.51 -18.33 6.15
N LEU A 97 19.56 -19.12 5.88
CA LEU A 97 19.61 -20.13 4.81
C LEU A 97 18.42 -21.10 4.79
N LYS A 98 17.82 -21.40 5.95
CA LYS A 98 16.59 -22.20 6.06
C LYS A 98 15.37 -21.59 5.38
N HIS A 99 15.38 -20.28 5.12
CA HIS A 99 14.28 -19.53 4.52
C HIS A 99 14.60 -19.01 3.11
N PHE A 100 15.68 -19.49 2.48
CA PHE A 100 16.15 -19.00 1.17
C PHE A 100 15.05 -19.02 0.08
N LYS A 101 14.15 -20.01 0.12
CA LYS A 101 12.98 -20.05 -0.77
C LYS A 101 11.93 -18.98 -0.46
N ARG A 102 11.89 -18.44 0.78
CA ARG A 102 10.93 -17.43 1.25
C ARG A 102 11.46 -16.02 1.07
N LEU A 103 12.78 -15.80 1.13
CA LEU A 103 13.42 -14.53 0.74
C LEU A 103 12.96 -14.05 -0.64
N ASN A 104 12.63 -14.98 -1.51
CA ASN A 104 12.12 -14.67 -2.83
C ASN A 104 10.73 -13.98 -2.85
N ALA A 105 9.91 -14.01 -1.79
CA ALA A 105 8.59 -13.40 -1.80
C ALA A 105 8.69 -11.87 -1.75
N MET A 106 9.39 -11.32 -0.75
CA MET A 106 9.62 -9.87 -0.64
C MET A 106 10.53 -9.33 -1.74
N ALA A 107 11.57 -10.06 -2.12
CA ALA A 107 12.41 -9.66 -3.25
C ALA A 107 11.62 -9.62 -4.57
N LYS A 108 10.74 -10.59 -4.81
CA LYS A 108 9.84 -10.59 -5.96
C LYS A 108 8.83 -9.45 -5.88
N LEU A 109 8.31 -9.12 -4.71
CA LEU A 109 7.40 -8.02 -4.51
C LEU A 109 8.08 -6.69 -4.84
N ASN A 110 9.29 -6.45 -4.30
CA ASN A 110 10.00 -5.18 -4.49
C ASN A 110 10.64 -5.02 -5.89
N TYR A 111 11.10 -6.09 -6.50
CA TYR A 111 11.91 -6.06 -7.72
C TYR A 111 11.32 -6.86 -8.88
N GLY A 112 10.17 -7.48 -8.69
CA GLY A 112 9.51 -8.25 -9.74
C GLY A 112 8.82 -7.34 -10.76
N HIS A 113 8.82 -7.77 -12.03
CA HIS A 113 8.31 -6.96 -13.14
C HIS A 113 6.85 -7.23 -13.50
N ASN A 114 6.12 -8.04 -12.72
CA ASN A 114 4.71 -8.34 -12.97
C ASN A 114 3.99 -8.73 -11.68
N LEU A 115 3.45 -7.73 -11.02
CA LEU A 115 2.73 -7.88 -9.75
C LEU A 115 1.48 -8.75 -9.90
N MET A 116 0.71 -8.56 -10.96
CA MET A 116 -0.48 -9.37 -11.21
C MET A 116 -0.18 -10.87 -11.37
N ARG A 117 0.98 -11.21 -11.96
CA ARG A 117 1.42 -12.61 -12.01
C ARG A 117 1.73 -13.17 -10.63
N GLN A 118 2.30 -12.36 -9.73
CA GLN A 118 2.57 -12.75 -8.36
C GLN A 118 1.26 -12.97 -7.59
N ILE A 119 0.32 -12.03 -7.66
CA ILE A 119 -1.00 -12.14 -7.03
C ILE A 119 -1.72 -13.41 -7.49
N ARG A 120 -1.75 -13.68 -8.79
CA ARG A 120 -2.37 -14.91 -9.35
C ARG A 120 -1.69 -16.21 -8.91
N GLY A 121 -0.44 -16.15 -8.45
CA GLY A 121 0.33 -17.29 -7.97
C GLY A 121 0.22 -17.53 -6.47
N LEU A 122 -0.46 -16.66 -5.72
CA LEU A 122 -0.61 -16.80 -4.28
C LEU A 122 -1.50 -18.00 -3.94
N LYS A 123 -1.19 -18.58 -2.79
CA LYS A 123 -1.97 -19.65 -2.16
C LYS A 123 -2.47 -19.18 -0.81
N PHE A 124 -3.46 -19.88 -0.28
CA PHE A 124 -3.92 -19.68 1.08
C PHE A 124 -3.30 -20.71 2.01
N ARG A 125 -2.95 -20.31 3.24
CA ARG A 125 -2.53 -21.18 4.33
C ARG A 125 -3.67 -21.45 5.33
N CYS A 126 -4.64 -20.54 5.38
CA CYS A 126 -5.86 -20.67 6.17
C CYS A 126 -6.99 -19.88 5.52
N GLU A 127 -8.21 -20.01 6.06
CA GLU A 127 -9.36 -19.21 5.61
C GLU A 127 -9.17 -17.73 5.96
N PRO A 128 -9.61 -16.80 5.08
CA PRO A 128 -9.68 -15.38 5.39
C PRO A 128 -10.44 -15.10 6.69
N GLY A 129 -9.98 -14.14 7.47
CA GLY A 129 -10.57 -13.76 8.75
C GLY A 129 -10.17 -14.62 9.95
N LYS A 130 -9.39 -15.70 9.76
CA LYS A 130 -9.02 -16.62 10.85
C LYS A 130 -7.92 -16.10 11.75
N GLU A 131 -6.94 -15.39 11.19
CA GLU A 131 -5.82 -14.88 11.96
C GLU A 131 -5.28 -13.57 11.39
N TYR A 132 -4.80 -12.72 12.25
CA TYR A 132 -4.04 -11.54 11.90
C TYR A 132 -2.60 -11.92 11.53
N ARG A 133 -2.13 -11.44 10.39
CA ARG A 133 -0.73 -11.50 10.01
C ARG A 133 -0.36 -10.30 9.17
N TYR A 134 0.65 -9.56 9.62
CA TYR A 134 1.18 -8.45 8.82
C TYR A 134 1.70 -8.96 7.48
N GLU A 135 1.14 -8.44 6.39
CA GLU A 135 1.49 -8.84 5.03
C GLU A 135 1.44 -7.66 4.08
N SER A 136 2.57 -7.34 3.43
CA SER A 136 2.65 -6.26 2.44
C SER A 136 1.80 -6.54 1.20
N MET A 137 1.62 -7.82 0.86
CA MET A 137 0.83 -8.24 -0.28
C MET A 137 -0.66 -7.85 -0.17
N THR A 138 -1.22 -7.76 1.04
CA THR A 138 -2.60 -7.30 1.23
C THR A 138 -2.80 -5.87 0.73
N SER A 139 -1.86 -4.98 1.04
CA SER A 139 -1.91 -3.59 0.59
C SER A 139 -1.65 -3.44 -0.91
N GLU A 140 -0.84 -4.33 -1.51
CA GLU A 140 -0.69 -4.38 -2.96
C GLU A 140 -1.98 -4.78 -3.66
N ILE A 141 -2.67 -5.80 -3.16
CA ILE A 141 -3.97 -6.21 -3.70
C ILE A 141 -4.98 -5.07 -3.56
N LEU A 142 -4.99 -4.34 -2.43
CA LEU A 142 -5.83 -3.15 -2.25
C LEU A 142 -5.51 -2.07 -3.28
N GLY A 143 -4.24 -1.78 -3.55
CA GLY A 143 -3.84 -0.84 -4.58
C GLY A 143 -4.40 -1.20 -5.96
N VAL A 144 -4.30 -2.48 -6.35
CA VAL A 144 -4.86 -2.98 -7.62
C VAL A 144 -6.41 -2.89 -7.63
N ILE A 145 -7.07 -3.18 -6.50
CA ILE A 145 -8.54 -3.05 -6.39
C ILE A 145 -8.95 -1.59 -6.58
N ILE A 146 -8.25 -0.64 -5.96
CA ILE A 146 -8.52 0.80 -6.12
C ILE A 146 -8.41 1.20 -7.59
N GLU A 147 -7.36 0.79 -8.29
CA GLU A 147 -7.21 1.09 -9.72
C GLU A 147 -8.37 0.51 -10.55
N ARG A 148 -8.77 -0.73 -10.27
CA ARG A 148 -9.85 -1.39 -11.00
C ARG A 148 -11.23 -0.79 -10.72
N ALA A 149 -11.49 -0.47 -9.46
CA ALA A 149 -12.77 0.11 -9.03
C ALA A 149 -12.95 1.54 -9.54
N THR A 150 -11.89 2.34 -9.52
CA THR A 150 -11.93 3.75 -9.95
C THR A 150 -11.71 3.94 -11.45
N GLY A 151 -11.16 2.93 -12.15
CA GLY A 151 -10.71 3.04 -13.53
C GLY A 151 -9.53 4.00 -13.75
N ARG A 152 -8.80 4.33 -12.68
CA ARG A 152 -7.69 5.29 -12.67
C ARG A 152 -6.40 4.64 -12.21
N ARG A 153 -5.27 5.16 -12.65
CA ARG A 153 -3.97 4.78 -12.08
C ARG A 153 -3.92 5.21 -10.62
N TYR A 154 -3.29 4.39 -9.79
CA TYR A 154 -3.12 4.68 -8.36
C TYR A 154 -2.53 6.08 -8.10
N ALA A 155 -1.46 6.44 -8.83
CA ALA A 155 -0.80 7.75 -8.71
C ALA A 155 -1.73 8.92 -9.06
N ASP A 156 -2.54 8.79 -10.11
CA ASP A 156 -3.47 9.84 -10.55
C ASP A 156 -4.61 10.02 -9.53
N TYR A 157 -5.12 8.90 -9.00
CA TYR A 157 -6.15 8.92 -7.97
C TYR A 157 -5.63 9.50 -6.67
N LEU A 158 -4.42 9.11 -6.23
CA LEU A 158 -3.74 9.70 -5.06
C LEU A 158 -3.54 11.20 -5.23
N SER A 159 -3.08 11.64 -6.42
CA SER A 159 -2.87 13.06 -6.71
C SER A 159 -4.17 13.86 -6.60
N GLU A 160 -5.26 13.36 -7.18
CA GLU A 160 -6.54 14.08 -7.18
C GLU A 160 -7.21 14.10 -5.81
N LYS A 161 -7.20 12.96 -5.11
CA LYS A 161 -8.00 12.78 -3.89
C LYS A 161 -7.28 13.16 -2.60
N VAL A 162 -5.96 13.17 -2.61
CA VAL A 162 -5.17 13.45 -1.40
C VAL A 162 -4.20 14.60 -1.63
N TRP A 163 -3.32 14.52 -2.65
CA TRP A 163 -2.24 15.50 -2.83
C TRP A 163 -2.75 16.92 -3.07
N LYS A 164 -3.65 17.08 -4.02
CA LYS A 164 -4.22 18.38 -4.36
C LYS A 164 -5.11 18.96 -3.25
N PRO A 165 -6.08 18.20 -2.67
CA PRO A 165 -6.93 18.73 -1.60
C PRO A 165 -6.17 19.15 -0.34
N LEU A 166 -5.09 18.43 0.00
CA LEU A 166 -4.24 18.75 1.15
C LEU A 166 -3.20 19.85 0.84
N GLN A 167 -3.22 20.40 -0.38
CA GLN A 167 -2.29 21.46 -0.81
C GLN A 167 -0.83 21.06 -0.52
N MET A 168 -0.45 19.86 -0.99
CA MET A 168 0.92 19.39 -0.82
C MET A 168 1.89 20.32 -1.52
N GLU A 169 3.03 20.60 -0.88
CA GLU A 169 4.00 21.59 -1.36
C GLU A 169 4.95 21.01 -2.40
N SER A 170 5.14 19.70 -2.35
CA SER A 170 6.03 18.98 -3.25
C SER A 170 5.33 17.83 -3.96
N PRO A 171 5.80 17.44 -5.16
CA PRO A 171 5.33 16.21 -5.79
C PRO A 171 5.74 15.00 -4.95
N ALA A 172 4.98 13.91 -5.04
CA ALA A 172 5.40 12.59 -4.55
C ALA A 172 5.84 11.70 -5.71
N ILE A 173 6.64 10.70 -5.40
CA ILE A 173 7.01 9.62 -6.32
C ILE A 173 6.40 8.33 -5.79
N ILE A 174 5.88 7.49 -6.67
CA ILE A 174 5.52 6.12 -6.35
C ILE A 174 6.23 5.14 -7.28
N ASN A 175 6.82 4.11 -6.72
CA ASN A 175 7.43 3.04 -7.49
C ASN A 175 6.36 2.18 -8.16
N ILE A 176 6.68 1.64 -9.34
CA ILE A 176 5.83 0.71 -10.10
C ILE A 176 6.58 -0.59 -10.37
N ASP A 177 5.85 -1.68 -10.60
CA ASP A 177 6.43 -2.99 -10.91
C ASP A 177 7.23 -2.99 -12.23
N SER A 178 6.75 -2.30 -13.24
CA SER A 178 7.45 -2.13 -14.52
C SER A 178 6.74 -1.10 -15.40
N ARG A 179 7.47 -0.50 -16.34
CA ARG A 179 6.88 0.38 -17.37
C ARG A 179 5.82 -0.31 -18.22
N LYS A 180 5.89 -1.64 -18.35
CA LYS A 180 4.97 -2.43 -19.18
C LYS A 180 3.62 -2.62 -18.50
N HIS A 181 3.59 -2.83 -17.20
CA HIS A 181 2.37 -3.16 -16.44
C HIS A 181 1.84 -2.00 -15.64
N ASP A 182 2.71 -1.08 -15.23
CA ASP A 182 2.40 0.20 -14.58
C ASP A 182 1.57 0.06 -13.30
N VAL A 183 1.81 -1.02 -12.54
CA VAL A 183 1.12 -1.27 -11.26
C VAL A 183 1.94 -0.66 -10.13
N ALA A 184 1.30 0.21 -9.35
CA ALA A 184 1.93 0.92 -8.25
C ALA A 184 2.26 0.00 -7.07
N HIS A 185 3.43 0.22 -6.43
CA HIS A 185 3.78 -0.46 -5.17
C HIS A 185 3.07 0.21 -3.98
N ALA A 186 1.80 -0.12 -3.81
CA ALA A 186 0.91 0.48 -2.81
C ALA A 186 1.30 0.16 -1.36
N PHE A 187 2.09 -0.90 -1.13
CA PHE A 187 2.51 -1.33 0.21
C PHE A 187 3.65 -0.50 0.82
N GLY A 188 4.46 0.19 -0.02
CA GLY A 188 5.69 0.80 0.48
C GLY A 188 6.44 1.67 -0.53
N GLY A 189 5.88 1.92 -1.71
CA GLY A 189 6.58 2.56 -2.83
C GLY A 189 6.50 4.09 -2.87
N ILE A 190 5.83 4.75 -1.91
CA ILE A 190 5.67 6.20 -1.90
C ILE A 190 6.92 6.87 -1.30
N SER A 191 7.37 7.96 -1.94
CA SER A 191 8.37 8.89 -1.43
C SER A 191 7.82 10.31 -1.49
N CYS A 192 7.96 11.05 -0.39
CA CYS A 192 7.52 12.44 -0.28
C CYS A 192 8.38 13.21 0.72
N THR A 193 8.15 14.52 0.84
CA THR A 193 8.79 15.33 1.88
C THR A 193 8.17 15.04 3.25
N MET A 194 8.89 15.37 4.31
CA MET A 194 8.40 15.18 5.67
C MET A 194 7.20 16.06 5.98
N LEU A 195 7.17 17.29 5.47
CA LEU A 195 6.06 18.21 5.67
C LEU A 195 4.78 17.71 5.00
N ASP A 196 4.88 17.21 3.77
CA ASP A 196 3.73 16.64 3.07
C ASP A 196 3.22 15.36 3.76
N LEU A 197 4.13 14.53 4.29
CA LEU A 197 3.74 13.38 5.11
C LEU A 197 3.00 13.80 6.39
N ALA A 198 3.44 14.89 7.02
CA ALA A 198 2.77 15.43 8.22
C ALA A 198 1.35 15.91 7.92
N LYS A 199 1.08 16.48 6.74
CA LYS A 199 -0.27 16.85 6.31
C LYS A 199 -1.21 15.63 6.23
N ILE A 200 -0.67 14.47 5.81
CA ILE A 200 -1.44 13.22 5.87
C ILE A 200 -1.69 12.80 7.31
N GLY A 201 -0.66 12.87 8.18
CA GLY A 201 -0.82 12.58 9.61
C GLY A 201 -1.91 13.42 10.29
N ARG A 202 -2.05 14.69 9.89
CA ARG A 202 -3.09 15.60 10.39
C ARG A 202 -4.52 15.13 10.09
N LEU A 203 -4.75 14.36 9.04
CA LEU A 203 -6.08 13.80 8.73
C LEU A 203 -6.56 12.79 9.77
N TYR A 204 -5.67 12.26 10.59
CA TYR A 204 -5.98 11.24 11.59
C TYR A 204 -6.09 11.81 13.00
N LEU A 205 -5.98 13.14 13.17
CA LEU A 205 -6.13 13.86 14.42
C LEU A 205 -7.53 14.50 14.53
#